data_6b731726e3b66ef0e6bbdd2bb377ad13
#
_entry.id   6b731726e3b66ef0e6bbdd2bb377ad13
#
_cell.length_a   1.000
_cell.length_b   1.000
_cell.length_c   1.000
_cell.angle_alpha   90.00
_cell.angle_beta   90.00
_cell.angle_gamma   90.00
#
_symmetry.space_group_name_H-M   'P 1'
#
loop_
_entity.id
_entity.type
_entity.pdbx_description
1 polymer ?
#
loop_
_entity_poly.entity_id
_entity_poly.type
_entity_poly.pdbx_seq_one_letter_code
_entity_poly.pdbx_strand_id
1 'polypeptide(L)'
;LTFTVKLLDKQLFEPKALIQRLALLIMATLLAILLTIFSIHLIQVSDPYVKSVLSLPGDAVQGHAIFQMNCAGCHGWLADGRVGPSLQGVSKRKSRFGLIHQVTSGDTPPMPQFRPSPQEMADLLSYLETL
;
A
#
# COMPACT_ATOMS: atom_id res chain seq x y z
N LEU A 1 25.44 -24.41 45.35
CA LEU A 1 24.49 -23.37 44.89
C LEU A 1 25.20 -22.09 44.44
N THR A 2 26.18 -21.58 45.16
CA THR A 2 26.93 -20.35 44.80
C THR A 2 27.85 -20.51 43.59
N PHE A 3 28.38 -21.68 43.33
CA PHE A 3 29.26 -21.98 42.20
C PHE A 3 28.52 -22.02 40.87
N THR A 4 27.32 -22.59 40.85
CA THR A 4 26.45 -22.63 39.64
C THR A 4 25.92 -21.27 39.25
N VAL A 5 25.58 -20.43 40.21
CA VAL A 5 25.12 -19.04 39.94
C VAL A 5 26.26 -18.20 39.34
N LYS A 6 27.49 -18.38 39.82
CA LYS A 6 28.67 -17.62 39.33
C LYS A 6 29.09 -18.05 37.92
N LEU A 7 28.87 -19.31 37.54
CA LEU A 7 29.09 -19.81 36.16
C LEU A 7 28.06 -19.28 35.19
N LEU A 8 26.79 -19.20 35.60
CA LEU A 8 25.69 -18.62 34.80
C LEU A 8 25.88 -17.11 34.60
N ASP A 9 26.33 -16.43 35.66
CA ASP A 9 26.59 -14.96 35.59
C ASP A 9 27.75 -14.64 34.63
N LYS A 10 28.82 -15.49 34.67
CA LYS A 10 29.98 -15.32 33.76
C LYS A 10 29.63 -15.61 32.29
N GLN A 11 28.71 -16.54 32.03
CA GLN A 11 28.25 -16.83 30.67
C GLN A 11 27.29 -15.74 30.11
N LEU A 12 26.55 -15.08 31.02
CA LEU A 12 25.62 -14.00 30.62
C LEU A 12 26.33 -12.70 30.30
N PHE A 13 27.50 -12.43 30.87
CA PHE A 13 28.27 -11.19 30.71
C PHE A 13 29.50 -11.28 29.81
N GLU A 14 29.74 -12.42 29.14
CA GLU A 14 30.75 -12.47 28.07
C GLU A 14 30.34 -11.54 26.92
N PRO A 15 31.11 -10.46 26.64
CA PRO A 15 30.71 -9.45 25.67
C PRO A 15 30.46 -10.05 24.27
N LYS A 16 31.18 -11.10 23.92
CA LYS A 16 30.98 -11.82 22.64
C LYS A 16 29.62 -12.54 22.59
N ALA A 17 29.25 -13.22 23.69
CA ALA A 17 27.95 -13.89 23.80
C ALA A 17 26.78 -12.90 23.77
N LEU A 18 26.95 -11.75 24.41
CA LEU A 18 25.95 -10.67 24.40
C LEU A 18 25.76 -10.11 22.99
N ILE A 19 26.85 -9.82 22.28
CA ILE A 19 26.83 -9.32 20.90
C ILE A 19 26.16 -10.34 19.98
N GLN A 20 26.47 -11.64 20.11
CA GLN A 20 25.84 -12.68 19.32
C GLN A 20 24.35 -12.79 19.57
N ARG A 21 23.90 -12.71 20.84
CA ARG A 21 22.47 -12.75 21.19
C ARG A 21 21.74 -11.52 20.65
N LEU A 22 22.33 -10.34 20.77
CA LEU A 22 21.78 -9.10 20.20
C LEU A 22 21.68 -9.19 18.67
N ALA A 23 22.71 -9.70 18.01
CA ALA A 23 22.70 -9.87 16.56
C ALA A 23 21.61 -10.88 16.12
N LEU A 24 21.44 -11.98 16.84
CA LEU A 24 20.37 -12.95 16.57
C LEU A 24 18.97 -12.35 16.78
N LEU A 25 18.79 -11.57 17.85
CA LEU A 25 17.51 -10.89 18.10
C LEU A 25 17.20 -9.86 17.00
N ILE A 26 18.19 -9.07 16.59
CA ILE A 26 18.02 -8.10 15.48
C ILE A 26 17.67 -8.84 14.18
N MET A 27 18.38 -9.93 13.86
CA MET A 27 18.08 -10.73 12.68
C MET A 27 16.68 -11.34 12.73
N ALA A 28 16.26 -11.88 13.88
CA ALA A 28 14.94 -12.45 14.06
C ALA A 28 13.83 -11.40 13.92
N THR A 29 14.04 -10.20 14.47
CA THR A 29 13.07 -9.09 14.35
C THR A 29 12.97 -8.59 12.91
N LEU A 30 14.09 -8.45 12.22
CA LEU A 30 14.10 -8.06 10.80
C LEU A 30 13.37 -9.10 9.92
N LEU A 31 13.63 -10.38 10.16
CA LEU A 31 12.96 -11.47 9.45
C LEU A 31 11.44 -11.44 9.71
N ALA A 32 11.03 -11.25 10.96
CA ALA A 32 9.61 -11.16 11.33
C ALA A 32 8.93 -9.97 10.63
N ILE A 33 9.59 -8.81 10.56
CA ILE A 33 9.09 -7.63 9.87
C ILE A 33 8.94 -7.92 8.37
N LEU A 34 9.95 -8.53 7.73
CA LEU A 34 9.88 -8.89 6.32
C LEU A 34 8.75 -9.87 6.01
N LEU A 35 8.57 -10.90 6.86
CA LEU A 35 7.48 -11.87 6.71
C LEU A 35 6.10 -11.20 6.89
N THR A 36 5.99 -10.25 7.81
CA THR A 36 4.74 -9.50 8.02
C THR A 36 4.41 -8.63 6.82
N ILE A 37 5.37 -7.88 6.31
CA ILE A 37 5.21 -7.05 5.11
C ILE A 37 4.83 -7.92 3.90
N PHE A 38 5.51 -9.04 3.72
CA PHE A 38 5.24 -9.98 2.64
C PHE A 38 3.82 -10.57 2.74
N SER A 39 3.39 -10.96 3.95
CA SER A 39 2.05 -11.50 4.19
C SER A 39 0.96 -10.45 3.91
N ILE A 40 1.15 -9.21 4.36
CA ILE A 40 0.24 -8.11 4.06
C ILE A 40 0.15 -7.87 2.56
N HIS A 41 1.29 -7.88 1.86
CA HIS A 41 1.33 -7.71 0.41
C HIS A 41 0.55 -8.82 -0.32
N LEU A 42 0.74 -10.08 0.09
CA LEU A 42 -0.01 -11.22 -0.48
C LEU A 42 -1.52 -11.08 -0.28
N ILE A 43 -1.96 -10.66 0.91
CA ILE A 43 -3.39 -10.46 1.22
C ILE A 43 -3.98 -9.35 0.36
N GLN A 44 -3.29 -8.22 0.24
CA GLN A 44 -3.75 -7.08 -0.56
C GLN A 44 -3.89 -7.42 -2.05
N VAL A 45 -2.90 -8.10 -2.62
CA VAL A 45 -2.93 -8.54 -4.04
C VAL A 45 -3.97 -9.65 -4.27
N SER A 46 -4.42 -10.32 -3.20
CA SER A 46 -5.42 -11.38 -3.27
C SER A 46 -6.87 -10.90 -3.19
N ASP A 47 -7.12 -9.59 -3.01
CA ASP A 47 -8.47 -9.04 -3.00
C ASP A 47 -9.18 -9.36 -4.33
N PRO A 48 -10.33 -10.06 -4.30
CA PRO A 48 -11.07 -10.44 -5.50
C PRO A 48 -11.49 -9.24 -6.36
N TYR A 49 -11.83 -8.11 -5.72
CA TYR A 49 -12.19 -6.89 -6.43
C TYR A 49 -11.00 -6.35 -7.22
N VAL A 50 -9.82 -6.23 -6.58
CA VAL A 50 -8.60 -5.76 -7.23
C VAL A 50 -8.20 -6.66 -8.40
N LYS A 51 -8.26 -7.99 -8.20
CA LYS A 51 -8.00 -8.96 -9.28
C LYS A 51 -8.94 -8.79 -10.45
N SER A 52 -10.23 -8.61 -10.17
CA SER A 52 -11.25 -8.38 -11.19
C SER A 52 -10.95 -7.11 -11.97
N VAL A 53 -10.70 -5.99 -11.30
CA VAL A 53 -10.36 -4.70 -11.94
C VAL A 53 -9.13 -4.83 -12.84
N LEU A 54 -8.06 -5.45 -12.32
CA LEU A 54 -6.79 -5.56 -13.06
C LEU A 54 -6.84 -6.53 -14.24
N SER A 55 -7.83 -7.43 -14.29
CA SER A 55 -8.03 -8.37 -15.39
C SER A 55 -8.89 -7.80 -16.52
N LEU A 56 -9.61 -6.72 -16.28
CA LEU A 56 -10.52 -6.11 -17.26
C LEU A 56 -9.78 -5.06 -18.12
N PRO A 57 -10.09 -5.02 -19.43
CA PRO A 57 -9.68 -3.88 -20.26
C PRO A 57 -10.48 -2.65 -19.84
N GLY A 58 -9.79 -1.50 -19.69
CA GLY A 58 -10.44 -0.24 -19.39
C GLY A 58 -10.59 0.65 -20.62
N ASP A 59 -11.65 1.44 -20.65
CA ASP A 59 -11.92 2.46 -21.65
C ASP A 59 -11.67 3.86 -21.04
N ALA A 60 -10.68 4.58 -21.55
CA ALA A 60 -10.32 5.91 -21.06
C ALA A 60 -11.43 6.96 -21.31
N VAL A 61 -12.28 6.79 -22.32
CA VAL A 61 -13.39 7.72 -22.59
C VAL A 61 -14.48 7.55 -21.53
N GLN A 62 -14.83 6.31 -21.19
CA GLN A 62 -15.75 6.04 -20.08
C GLN A 62 -15.15 6.45 -18.75
N GLY A 63 -13.85 6.18 -18.54
CA GLY A 63 -13.11 6.61 -17.35
C GLY A 63 -13.10 8.14 -17.18
N HIS A 64 -12.99 8.90 -18.27
CA HIS A 64 -13.12 10.35 -18.23
C HIS A 64 -14.51 10.79 -17.77
N ALA A 65 -15.57 10.17 -18.27
CA ALA A 65 -16.94 10.48 -17.84
C ALA A 65 -17.14 10.19 -16.33
N ILE A 66 -16.63 9.05 -15.86
CA ILE A 66 -16.66 8.68 -14.43
C ILE A 66 -15.90 9.72 -13.59
N PHE A 67 -14.71 10.14 -14.05
CA PHE A 67 -13.91 11.16 -13.39
C PHE A 67 -14.65 12.48 -13.29
N GLN A 68 -15.26 12.93 -14.37
CA GLN A 68 -16.02 14.20 -14.41
C GLN A 68 -17.17 14.20 -13.39
N MET A 69 -17.89 13.10 -13.27
CA MET A 69 -19.03 12.98 -12.35
C MET A 69 -18.63 12.87 -10.87
N ASN A 70 -17.50 12.23 -10.57
CA ASN A 70 -17.18 11.83 -9.19
C ASN A 70 -15.93 12.52 -8.62
N CYS A 71 -14.99 12.95 -9.46
CA CYS A 71 -13.65 13.36 -9.03
C CYS A 71 -13.34 14.82 -9.35
N ALA A 72 -13.85 15.34 -10.48
CA ALA A 72 -13.52 16.67 -11.01
C ALA A 72 -13.89 17.80 -10.05
N GLY A 73 -14.94 17.64 -9.23
CA GLY A 73 -15.32 18.64 -8.24
C GLY A 73 -14.20 18.99 -7.25
N CYS A 74 -13.38 18.02 -6.89
CA CYS A 74 -12.25 18.20 -5.99
C CYS A 74 -10.91 18.28 -6.71
N HIS A 75 -10.72 17.53 -7.80
CA HIS A 75 -9.43 17.44 -8.49
C HIS A 75 -9.29 18.35 -9.72
N GLY A 76 -10.32 19.15 -10.04
CA GLY A 76 -10.35 20.02 -11.22
C GLY A 76 -10.82 19.28 -12.47
N TRP A 77 -11.45 20.01 -13.42
CA TRP A 77 -11.97 19.46 -14.67
C TRP A 77 -10.88 18.88 -15.57
N LEU A 78 -9.67 19.42 -15.48
CA LEU A 78 -8.48 18.95 -16.19
C LEU A 78 -7.57 18.09 -15.30
N ALA A 79 -8.06 17.65 -14.14
CA ALA A 79 -7.28 16.92 -13.16
C ALA A 79 -6.02 17.68 -12.67
N ASP A 80 -6.04 18.98 -12.77
CA ASP A 80 -4.93 19.91 -12.43
C ASP A 80 -4.87 20.27 -10.94
N GLY A 81 -5.88 19.82 -10.16
CA GLY A 81 -6.00 20.08 -8.74
C GLY A 81 -6.92 21.26 -8.44
N ARG A 82 -7.58 21.20 -7.27
CA ARG A 82 -8.44 22.27 -6.76
C ARG A 82 -8.51 22.19 -5.22
N VAL A 83 -9.48 21.47 -4.67
CA VAL A 83 -9.53 21.09 -3.25
C VAL A 83 -8.62 19.89 -3.01
N GLY A 84 -8.67 18.91 -3.91
CA GLY A 84 -7.74 17.78 -3.97
C GLY A 84 -6.48 18.12 -4.78
N PRO A 85 -5.43 17.32 -4.65
CA PRO A 85 -4.18 17.53 -5.39
C PRO A 85 -4.35 17.30 -6.90
N SER A 86 -3.41 17.82 -7.68
CA SER A 86 -3.30 17.50 -9.10
C SER A 86 -3.06 16.01 -9.31
N LEU A 87 -3.79 15.44 -10.26
CA LEU A 87 -3.65 14.03 -10.69
C LEU A 87 -2.83 13.92 -11.99
N GLN A 88 -2.29 15.03 -12.50
CA GLN A 88 -1.41 14.99 -13.67
C GLN A 88 -0.19 14.12 -13.40
N GLY A 89 0.06 13.12 -14.27
CA GLY A 89 1.12 12.14 -14.12
C GLY A 89 0.97 11.22 -12.89
N VAL A 90 -0.24 11.02 -12.38
CA VAL A 90 -0.49 10.22 -11.17
C VAL A 90 -0.04 8.76 -11.33
N SER A 91 -0.16 8.19 -12.53
CA SER A 91 0.28 6.83 -12.86
C SER A 91 1.80 6.63 -12.78
N LYS A 92 2.57 7.71 -12.85
CA LYS A 92 4.03 7.69 -12.65
C LYS A 92 4.43 7.68 -11.17
N ARG A 93 3.50 8.08 -10.29
CA ARG A 93 3.72 8.21 -8.84
C ARG A 93 3.05 7.10 -8.02
N LYS A 94 1.99 6.51 -8.53
CA LYS A 94 1.22 5.43 -7.87
C LYS A 94 0.99 4.28 -8.84
N SER A 95 1.13 3.05 -8.35
CA SER A 95 0.77 1.84 -9.09
C SER A 95 -0.75 1.75 -9.27
N ARG A 96 -1.22 0.96 -10.23
CA ARG A 96 -2.67 0.67 -10.42
C ARG A 96 -3.32 0.18 -9.13
N PHE A 97 -2.67 -0.73 -8.41
CA PHE A 97 -3.11 -1.18 -7.10
C PHE A 97 -3.26 -0.01 -6.12
N GLY A 98 -2.25 0.86 -6.03
CA GLY A 98 -2.26 2.03 -5.15
C GLY A 98 -3.37 3.03 -5.51
N LEU A 99 -3.72 3.18 -6.79
CA LEU A 99 -4.84 4.01 -7.24
C LEU A 99 -6.19 3.38 -6.86
N ILE A 100 -6.36 2.06 -7.07
CA ILE A 100 -7.57 1.35 -6.64
C ILE A 100 -7.77 1.52 -5.13
N HIS A 101 -6.73 1.27 -4.35
CA HIS A 101 -6.78 1.40 -2.90
C HIS A 101 -7.13 2.83 -2.47
N GLN A 102 -6.48 3.84 -3.06
CA GLN A 102 -6.73 5.25 -2.75
C GLN A 102 -8.19 5.65 -2.95
N VAL A 103 -8.79 5.17 -4.05
CA VAL A 103 -10.18 5.49 -4.41
C VAL A 103 -11.18 4.72 -3.54
N THR A 104 -10.87 3.46 -3.19
CA THR A 104 -11.83 2.55 -2.55
C THR A 104 -11.72 2.48 -1.03
N SER A 105 -10.64 2.95 -0.42
CA SER A 105 -10.42 2.81 1.03
C SER A 105 -11.09 3.91 1.86
N GLY A 106 -11.07 5.15 1.38
CA GLY A 106 -11.48 6.30 2.17
C GLY A 106 -10.48 6.71 3.25
N ASP A 107 -9.24 6.21 3.20
CA ASP A 107 -8.20 6.42 4.23
C ASP A 107 -7.62 7.83 4.23
N THR A 108 -7.99 8.67 3.26
CA THR A 108 -7.42 10.01 3.07
C THR A 108 -8.51 11.09 3.10
N PRO A 109 -9.11 11.40 4.26
CA PRO A 109 -10.07 12.51 4.35
C PRO A 109 -9.43 13.83 3.90
N PRO A 110 -10.18 14.73 3.24
CA PRO A 110 -11.61 14.71 2.97
C PRO A 110 -12.03 13.94 1.70
N MET A 111 -11.13 13.19 1.04
CA MET A 111 -11.49 12.38 -0.13
C MET A 111 -12.49 11.29 0.28
N PRO A 112 -13.71 11.27 -0.29
CA PRO A 112 -14.69 10.25 0.06
C PRO A 112 -14.30 8.89 -0.51
N GLN A 113 -14.75 7.84 0.16
CA GLN A 113 -14.68 6.49 -0.38
C GLN A 113 -15.55 6.39 -1.64
N PHE A 114 -15.01 5.85 -2.72
CA PHE A 114 -15.73 5.56 -3.95
C PHE A 114 -15.43 4.12 -4.40
N ARG A 115 -16.47 3.30 -4.52
CA ARG A 115 -16.32 1.89 -4.87
C ARG A 115 -17.22 1.55 -6.06
N PRO A 116 -16.80 1.88 -7.28
CA PRO A 116 -17.53 1.55 -8.50
C PRO A 116 -17.46 0.04 -8.79
N SER A 117 -18.19 -0.42 -9.81
CA SER A 117 -18.03 -1.77 -10.34
C SER A 117 -16.60 -2.01 -10.84
N PRO A 118 -16.13 -3.26 -10.92
CA PRO A 118 -14.78 -3.54 -11.43
C PRO A 118 -14.51 -2.96 -12.82
N GLN A 119 -15.49 -2.94 -13.72
CA GLN A 119 -15.34 -2.35 -15.06
C GLN A 119 -15.18 -0.82 -14.97
N GLU A 120 -16.04 -0.13 -14.23
CA GLU A 120 -15.94 1.32 -14.06
C GLU A 120 -14.60 1.72 -13.42
N MET A 121 -14.07 0.92 -12.49
CA MET A 121 -12.74 1.17 -11.93
C MET A 121 -11.64 0.93 -12.97
N ALA A 122 -11.74 -0.08 -13.81
CA ALA A 122 -10.78 -0.33 -14.89
C ALA A 122 -10.79 0.83 -15.89
N ASP A 123 -11.97 1.34 -16.25
CA ASP A 123 -12.15 2.50 -17.12
C ASP A 123 -11.53 3.75 -16.50
N LEU A 124 -11.81 4.02 -15.23
CA LEU A 124 -11.23 5.14 -14.49
C LEU A 124 -9.70 5.08 -14.45
N LEU A 125 -9.13 3.89 -14.18
CA LEU A 125 -7.67 3.70 -14.22
C LEU A 125 -7.08 4.02 -15.59
N SER A 126 -7.73 3.55 -16.66
CA SER A 126 -7.30 3.84 -18.03
C SER A 126 -7.27 5.33 -18.32
N TYR A 127 -8.26 6.09 -17.84
CA TYR A 127 -8.24 7.55 -17.97
C TYR A 127 -7.12 8.17 -17.13
N LEU A 128 -6.95 7.80 -15.87
CA LEU A 128 -5.89 8.33 -14.99
C LEU A 128 -4.48 8.06 -15.54
N GLU A 129 -4.32 7.02 -16.33
CA GLU A 129 -3.05 6.70 -17.01
C GLU A 129 -2.76 7.62 -18.21
N THR A 130 -3.76 8.34 -18.71
CA THR A 130 -3.59 9.33 -19.79
C THR A 130 -3.17 10.69 -19.28
N LEU A 131 -3.28 10.95 -17.98
CA LEU A 131 -2.91 12.21 -17.33
C LEU A 131 -1.36 12.28 -17.09
#